data_e6c8c303c61b08c2618cda993078ea4b
#
_entry.id   e6c8c303c61b08c2618cda993078ea4b
#
_cell.length_a   1.000
_cell.length_b   1.000
_cell.length_c   1.000
_cell.angle_alpha   90.00
_cell.angle_beta   90.00
_cell.angle_gamma   90.00
#
_symmetry.space_group_name_H-M   'P 1'
#
loop_
_entity.id
_entity.type
_entity.pdbx_description
1 polymer ?
#
loop_
_entity_poly.entity_id
_entity_poly.type
_entity_poly.pdbx_seq_one_letter_code
_entity_poly.pdbx_strand_id
1 'polypeptide(L)'
;MSPAPHLFRFFCCALIIALFPVSAMAAPEAPSARGELCLLPGLEKALAQYHHLAAQGGWPQVPAGPTLREGDMDVRIPLLRKRLTASGDLPAPTEEEYFFLFDETLREAVQRFQIRHGLIADGVVGTKTLTELNVPVSERIRQLAASLERCQPLPSLLEPRHILVNIADFTLKLYEDGELRLSMPVIVGKTYRQTPVFNGRISSLVLNPTWEVPHSIATKDLLPKIKKNPGYLRKSDIRVFLGWNPGTEIDSAGVDWTSLSPSRFPYRLRQEPGPANALGRVKFLFPNPYDVYLHDTPSRELFQKDARTFSSGCIRLANPLELAVYLLQDTPLGSMEALTAAIAGEKTQSIPIPSPIAVYMAYMTAWVDRDGTVQFRRDIYNRDPAPQQ
;
A
#
# COMPACT_ATOMS: atom_id res chain seq x y z
N MET A 1 -31.01 -82.99 58.49
CA MET A 1 -30.21 -81.76 58.73
C MET A 1 -29.77 -81.22 57.39
N SER A 2 -30.50 -80.29 56.87
CA SER A 2 -30.19 -79.67 55.58
C SER A 2 -30.59 -78.22 55.71
N PRO A 3 -29.72 -77.27 55.29
CA PRO A 3 -30.10 -75.87 55.30
C PRO A 3 -30.71 -75.46 53.96
N ALA A 4 -31.66 -74.56 54.03
CA ALA A 4 -32.41 -73.98 52.93
C ALA A 4 -31.56 -72.94 52.12
N PRO A 5 -31.87 -72.73 50.85
CA PRO A 5 -31.19 -71.76 50.03
C PRO A 5 -31.84 -70.34 50.11
N HIS A 6 -31.02 -69.33 50.22
CA HIS A 6 -31.41 -67.94 50.20
C HIS A 6 -31.66 -67.45 48.73
N LEU A 7 -32.86 -66.91 48.49
CA LEU A 7 -33.25 -66.20 47.24
C LEU A 7 -32.66 -64.83 47.19
N PHE A 8 -31.78 -64.60 46.24
CA PHE A 8 -31.31 -63.26 45.90
C PHE A 8 -32.24 -62.64 44.84
N ARG A 9 -32.96 -61.61 45.22
CA ARG A 9 -33.74 -60.73 44.27
C ARG A 9 -32.80 -59.75 43.60
N PHE A 10 -32.62 -59.90 42.29
CA PHE A 10 -31.98 -58.84 41.44
C PHE A 10 -32.99 -57.74 41.18
N PHE A 11 -32.70 -56.53 41.64
CA PHE A 11 -33.35 -55.29 41.24
C PHE A 11 -32.72 -54.83 39.95
N CYS A 12 -33.44 -54.87 38.83
CA CYS A 12 -33.03 -54.30 37.55
C CYS A 12 -33.37 -52.77 37.56
N CYS A 13 -32.39 -51.93 37.83
CA CYS A 13 -32.53 -50.46 37.59
C CYS A 13 -32.39 -50.19 36.09
N ALA A 14 -33.51 -49.92 35.43
CA ALA A 14 -33.51 -49.39 34.08
C ALA A 14 -33.03 -47.93 34.08
N LEU A 15 -31.84 -47.71 33.57
CA LEU A 15 -31.28 -46.36 33.38
C LEU A 15 -31.90 -45.76 32.10
N ILE A 16 -32.82 -44.78 32.24
CA ILE A 16 -33.41 -44.05 31.15
C ILE A 16 -32.36 -42.96 30.79
N ILE A 17 -31.60 -43.16 29.72
CA ILE A 17 -30.72 -42.13 29.12
C ILE A 17 -31.61 -41.19 28.32
N ALA A 18 -31.89 -40.02 28.86
CA ALA A 18 -32.52 -38.91 28.13
C ALA A 18 -31.51 -38.34 27.10
N LEU A 19 -31.71 -38.66 25.84
CA LEU A 19 -31.00 -38.00 24.72
C LEU A 19 -31.53 -36.56 24.55
N PHE A 20 -30.83 -35.60 25.11
CA PHE A 20 -31.03 -34.19 24.74
C PHE A 20 -30.44 -33.98 23.34
N PRO A 21 -31.17 -33.34 22.41
CA PRO A 21 -30.59 -32.96 21.16
C PRO A 21 -29.49 -31.91 21.43
N VAL A 22 -28.23 -32.23 21.16
CA VAL A 22 -27.14 -31.27 21.08
C VAL A 22 -27.46 -30.39 19.89
N SER A 23 -28.00 -29.20 20.15
CA SER A 23 -28.03 -28.14 19.14
C SER A 23 -26.59 -27.92 18.68
N ALA A 24 -26.28 -28.27 17.46
CA ALA A 24 -25.04 -27.94 16.81
C ALA A 24 -24.98 -26.39 16.78
N MET A 25 -24.26 -25.79 17.72
CA MET A 25 -23.79 -24.42 17.56
C MET A 25 -23.00 -24.43 16.26
N ALA A 26 -23.50 -23.67 15.27
CA ALA A 26 -22.72 -23.38 14.07
C ALA A 26 -21.36 -22.85 14.55
N ALA A 27 -20.29 -23.52 14.14
CA ALA A 27 -18.94 -23.04 14.35
C ALA A 27 -18.91 -21.57 13.81
N PRO A 28 -18.30 -20.63 14.53
CA PRO A 28 -18.12 -19.29 13.99
C PRO A 28 -17.44 -19.46 12.62
N GLU A 29 -18.06 -18.93 11.57
CA GLU A 29 -17.46 -18.90 10.24
C GLU A 29 -16.05 -18.34 10.40
N ALA A 30 -15.05 -19.11 10.00
CA ALA A 30 -13.67 -18.64 9.97
C ALA A 30 -13.67 -17.31 9.20
N PRO A 31 -13.01 -16.26 9.71
CA PRO A 31 -12.97 -14.98 9.02
C PRO A 31 -12.47 -15.24 7.61
N SER A 32 -13.37 -15.02 6.64
CA SER A 32 -13.08 -15.27 5.23
C SER A 32 -11.74 -14.62 4.87
N ALA A 33 -10.94 -15.29 4.03
CA ALA A 33 -9.60 -14.93 3.54
C ALA A 33 -9.55 -13.57 2.77
N ARG A 34 -10.25 -12.57 3.27
CA ARG A 34 -10.41 -11.24 2.68
C ARG A 34 -9.31 -10.36 3.23
N GLY A 35 -8.46 -9.84 2.35
CA GLY A 35 -7.38 -8.92 2.73
C GLY A 35 -7.90 -7.75 3.60
N GLU A 36 -7.07 -7.29 4.52
CA GLU A 36 -7.39 -6.23 5.52
C GLU A 36 -8.00 -4.95 4.90
N LEU A 37 -7.70 -4.65 3.64
CA LEU A 37 -8.12 -3.40 3.00
C LEU A 37 -9.64 -3.25 2.81
N CYS A 38 -10.40 -4.35 2.84
CA CYS A 38 -11.83 -4.36 2.53
C CYS A 38 -12.66 -5.15 3.56
N LEU A 39 -12.56 -4.76 4.81
CA LEU A 39 -13.45 -5.22 5.86
C LEU A 39 -14.75 -4.41 5.80
N LEU A 40 -15.71 -4.78 4.93
CA LEU A 40 -16.97 -4.07 4.72
C LEU A 40 -17.71 -3.75 6.03
N PRO A 41 -17.95 -4.73 6.95
CA PRO A 41 -18.64 -4.43 8.22
C PRO A 41 -17.87 -3.40 9.07
N GLY A 42 -16.54 -3.40 9.02
CA GLY A 42 -15.71 -2.42 9.71
C GLY A 42 -15.89 -1.01 9.14
N LEU A 43 -15.89 -0.88 7.80
CA LEU A 43 -16.11 0.40 7.12
C LEU A 43 -17.52 0.95 7.38
N GLU A 44 -18.56 0.12 7.34
CA GLU A 44 -19.94 0.52 7.65
C GLU A 44 -20.07 1.02 9.09
N LYS A 45 -19.48 0.29 10.03
CA LYS A 45 -19.44 0.70 11.44
C LYS A 45 -18.68 2.02 11.63
N ALA A 46 -17.52 2.16 11.01
CA ALA A 46 -16.73 3.40 11.06
C ALA A 46 -17.53 4.57 10.47
N LEU A 47 -18.18 4.38 9.32
CA LEU A 47 -18.99 5.41 8.68
C LEU A 47 -20.13 5.87 9.62
N ALA A 48 -20.86 4.95 10.25
CA ALA A 48 -21.90 5.26 11.24
C ALA A 48 -21.35 6.03 12.46
N GLN A 49 -20.18 5.63 12.97
CA GLN A 49 -19.51 6.34 14.08
C GLN A 49 -19.12 7.78 13.71
N TYR A 50 -18.59 8.00 12.51
CA TYR A 50 -18.22 9.34 12.06
C TYR A 50 -19.44 10.21 11.75
N HIS A 51 -20.55 9.65 11.28
CA HIS A 51 -21.82 10.37 11.18
C HIS A 51 -22.35 10.79 12.56
N HIS A 52 -22.29 9.90 13.55
CA HIS A 52 -22.69 10.24 14.92
C HIS A 52 -21.82 11.37 15.49
N LEU A 53 -20.51 11.30 15.29
CA LEU A 53 -19.58 12.35 15.70
C LEU A 53 -19.89 13.68 15.02
N ALA A 54 -20.22 13.68 13.73
CA ALA A 54 -20.62 14.88 12.99
C ALA A 54 -21.92 15.48 13.54
N ALA A 55 -22.91 14.66 13.90
CA ALA A 55 -24.17 15.09 14.50
C ALA A 55 -23.98 15.74 15.89
N GLN A 56 -22.90 15.40 16.58
CA GLN A 56 -22.50 16.03 17.86
C GLN A 56 -21.66 17.31 17.65
N GLY A 57 -21.50 17.81 16.42
CA GLY A 57 -20.70 19.00 16.10
C GLY A 57 -19.26 18.71 15.68
N GLY A 58 -18.86 17.44 15.56
CA GLY A 58 -17.53 17.02 15.15
C GLY A 58 -16.46 17.26 16.21
N TRP A 59 -15.29 17.67 15.76
CA TRP A 59 -14.15 17.95 16.64
C TRP A 59 -13.63 19.38 16.48
N PRO A 60 -12.96 19.93 17.55
CA PRO A 60 -12.40 21.26 17.49
C PRO A 60 -11.22 21.35 16.52
N GLN A 61 -11.03 22.52 15.94
CA GLN A 61 -9.83 22.86 15.19
C GLN A 61 -8.71 23.26 16.16
N VAL A 62 -7.51 22.77 15.91
CA VAL A 62 -6.32 23.16 16.66
C VAL A 62 -5.70 24.38 15.95
N PRO A 63 -5.57 25.55 16.61
CA PRO A 63 -5.04 26.76 15.98
C PRO A 63 -3.62 26.58 15.44
N ALA A 64 -3.28 27.33 14.38
CA ALA A 64 -1.93 27.41 13.87
C ALA A 64 -0.98 28.04 14.91
N GLY A 65 0.29 27.66 14.84
CA GLY A 65 1.31 28.16 15.75
C GLY A 65 2.62 27.40 15.62
N PRO A 66 3.59 27.63 16.51
CA PRO A 66 4.83 26.87 16.56
C PRO A 66 4.59 25.37 16.68
N THR A 67 5.57 24.58 16.27
CA THR A 67 5.56 23.12 16.46
C THR A 67 5.42 22.76 17.93
N LEU A 68 4.53 21.82 18.27
CA LEU A 68 4.34 21.29 19.61
C LEU A 68 5.03 19.93 19.76
N ARG A 69 5.72 19.74 20.88
CA ARG A 69 6.42 18.50 21.23
C ARG A 69 6.35 18.25 22.73
N GLU A 70 6.72 17.06 23.14
CA GLU A 70 6.81 16.71 24.57
C GLU A 70 7.64 17.73 25.35
N GLY A 71 7.14 18.11 26.53
CA GLY A 71 7.70 19.13 27.42
C GLY A 71 7.19 20.54 27.17
N ASP A 72 6.54 20.82 26.03
CA ASP A 72 6.00 22.16 25.75
C ASP A 72 4.78 22.49 26.61
N MET A 73 4.64 23.75 26.98
CA MET A 73 3.42 24.31 27.54
C MET A 73 2.79 25.30 26.58
N ASP A 74 1.55 25.07 26.14
CA ASP A 74 0.89 25.89 25.14
C ASP A 74 -0.64 25.91 25.33
N VAL A 75 -1.24 27.06 25.07
CA VAL A 75 -2.70 27.27 25.17
C VAL A 75 -3.52 26.44 24.17
N ARG A 76 -2.88 25.90 23.14
CA ARG A 76 -3.52 25.02 22.11
C ARG A 76 -3.63 23.57 22.58
N ILE A 77 -2.88 23.16 23.61
CA ILE A 77 -2.83 21.77 24.07
C ILE A 77 -4.19 21.25 24.53
N PRO A 78 -5.02 22.02 25.26
CA PRO A 78 -6.37 21.58 25.58
C PRO A 78 -7.23 21.24 24.36
N LEU A 79 -7.14 22.02 23.30
CA LEU A 79 -7.85 21.75 22.04
C LEU A 79 -7.28 20.54 21.32
N LEU A 80 -5.96 20.34 21.33
CA LEU A 80 -5.31 19.15 20.78
C LEU A 80 -5.77 17.88 21.51
N ARG A 81 -5.83 17.91 22.85
CA ARG A 81 -6.35 16.79 23.65
C ARG A 81 -7.80 16.48 23.29
N LYS A 82 -8.70 17.49 23.26
CA LYS A 82 -10.09 17.32 22.85
C LYS A 82 -10.21 16.74 21.44
N ARG A 83 -9.36 17.22 20.50
CA ARG A 83 -9.32 16.71 19.12
C ARG A 83 -8.97 15.22 19.06
N LEU A 84 -7.92 14.81 19.77
CA LEU A 84 -7.45 13.43 19.80
C LEU A 84 -8.40 12.50 20.57
N THR A 85 -9.04 13.00 21.65
CA THR A 85 -10.08 12.25 22.37
C THR A 85 -11.30 12.01 21.48
N ALA A 86 -11.76 13.03 20.75
CA ALA A 86 -12.92 12.91 19.85
C ALA A 86 -12.70 11.86 18.74
N SER A 87 -11.46 11.62 18.35
CA SER A 87 -11.12 10.61 17.33
C SER A 87 -10.63 9.27 17.90
N GLY A 88 -10.63 9.11 19.23
CA GLY A 88 -10.24 7.87 19.91
C GLY A 88 -8.73 7.64 20.02
N ASP A 89 -7.91 8.63 19.63
CA ASP A 89 -6.45 8.53 19.74
C ASP A 89 -5.94 8.78 21.17
N LEU A 90 -6.71 9.52 21.98
CA LEU A 90 -6.45 9.78 23.39
C LEU A 90 -7.66 9.32 24.21
N PRO A 91 -7.50 8.57 25.31
CA PRO A 91 -8.60 8.28 26.22
C PRO A 91 -9.13 9.57 26.84
N ALA A 92 -10.40 9.55 27.29
CA ALA A 92 -10.98 10.67 28.00
C ALA A 92 -10.15 10.98 29.27
N PRO A 93 -9.87 12.25 29.57
CA PRO A 93 -9.09 12.62 30.75
C PRO A 93 -9.83 12.22 32.02
N THR A 94 -9.10 11.64 32.95
CA THR A 94 -9.62 11.28 34.29
C THR A 94 -9.40 12.40 35.33
N GLU A 95 -8.46 13.28 35.07
CA GLU A 95 -8.11 14.41 35.95
C GLU A 95 -7.71 15.64 35.12
N GLU A 96 -7.91 16.86 35.67
CA GLU A 96 -7.56 18.13 35.02
C GLU A 96 -6.07 18.51 35.16
N GLU A 97 -5.27 17.69 35.84
CA GLU A 97 -3.86 17.95 36.05
C GLU A 97 -3.06 17.97 34.74
N TYR A 98 -2.22 18.98 34.54
CA TYR A 98 -1.35 19.20 33.37
C TYR A 98 -2.06 19.50 32.04
N PHE A 99 -3.23 20.11 32.10
CA PHE A 99 -4.05 20.35 30.91
C PHE A 99 -3.33 21.11 29.77
N PHE A 100 -2.38 22.00 30.10
CA PHE A 100 -1.59 22.78 29.15
C PHE A 100 -0.22 22.17 28.80
N LEU A 101 0.19 21.06 29.45
CA LEU A 101 1.45 20.40 29.23
C LEU A 101 1.31 19.35 28.11
N PHE A 102 2.26 19.33 27.17
CA PHE A 102 2.44 18.26 26.22
C PHE A 102 3.23 17.13 26.91
N ASP A 103 2.54 16.24 27.57
CA ASP A 103 3.12 15.11 28.30
C ASP A 103 3.34 13.89 27.41
N GLU A 104 3.94 12.84 27.96
CA GLU A 104 4.20 11.58 27.28
C GLU A 104 2.91 10.92 26.75
N THR A 105 1.82 10.92 27.51
CA THR A 105 0.54 10.36 27.09
C THR A 105 0.01 11.05 25.82
N LEU A 106 0.15 12.37 25.75
CA LEU A 106 -0.22 13.15 24.56
C LEU A 106 0.72 12.86 23.37
N ARG A 107 2.04 12.72 23.61
CA ARG A 107 3.01 12.31 22.59
C ARG A 107 2.61 10.98 21.94
N GLU A 108 2.29 9.98 22.77
CA GLU A 108 1.85 8.67 22.28
C GLU A 108 0.52 8.75 21.50
N ALA A 109 -0.41 9.58 21.97
CA ALA A 109 -1.66 9.82 21.25
C ALA A 109 -1.42 10.45 19.87
N VAL A 110 -0.49 11.42 19.79
CA VAL A 110 -0.07 12.03 18.52
C VAL A 110 0.59 10.98 17.61
N GLN A 111 1.42 10.09 18.14
CA GLN A 111 2.02 9.01 17.36
C GLN A 111 0.96 8.04 16.81
N ARG A 112 -0.02 7.61 17.62
CA ARG A 112 -1.15 6.80 17.15
C ARG A 112 -1.91 7.49 16.03
N PHE A 113 -2.23 8.76 16.21
CA PHE A 113 -2.87 9.58 15.17
C PHE A 113 -2.03 9.62 13.90
N GLN A 114 -0.72 9.88 13.99
CA GLN A 114 0.19 9.96 12.86
C GLN A 114 0.24 8.65 12.08
N ILE A 115 0.37 7.50 12.76
CA ILE A 115 0.39 6.16 12.16
C ILE A 115 -0.85 5.93 11.31
N ARG A 116 -2.04 6.09 11.90
CA ARG A 116 -3.29 5.82 11.22
C ARG A 116 -3.67 6.85 10.14
N HIS A 117 -2.93 7.98 10.07
CA HIS A 117 -3.06 8.98 9.00
C HIS A 117 -1.89 8.96 7.99
N GLY A 118 -1.04 7.94 8.02
CA GLY A 118 0.08 7.76 7.09
C GLY A 118 1.16 8.83 7.21
N LEU A 119 1.34 9.42 8.39
CA LEU A 119 2.39 10.37 8.71
C LEU A 119 3.57 9.66 9.39
N ILE A 120 4.73 10.35 9.44
CA ILE A 120 5.85 9.90 10.28
C ILE A 120 5.45 10.00 11.74
N ALA A 121 5.56 8.90 12.49
CA ALA A 121 5.15 8.80 13.88
C ALA A 121 6.24 9.33 14.83
N ASP A 122 6.59 10.61 14.71
CA ASP A 122 7.60 11.28 15.53
C ASP A 122 7.02 11.86 16.84
N GLY A 123 5.70 11.83 17.01
CA GLY A 123 5.01 12.40 18.17
C GLY A 123 5.00 13.93 18.19
N VAL A 124 5.35 14.59 17.09
CA VAL A 124 5.47 16.05 17.00
C VAL A 124 4.31 16.63 16.18
N VAL A 125 3.67 17.68 16.70
CA VAL A 125 2.62 18.40 15.98
C VAL A 125 3.23 19.54 15.18
N GLY A 126 3.85 19.17 14.03
CA GLY A 126 4.30 20.11 13.01
C GLY A 126 3.19 20.42 12.00
N THR A 127 3.53 21.17 10.95
CA THR A 127 2.56 21.62 9.91
C THR A 127 1.76 20.47 9.30
N LYS A 128 2.39 19.32 8.97
CA LYS A 128 1.70 18.19 8.35
C LYS A 128 0.71 17.54 9.31
N THR A 129 1.12 17.31 10.54
CA THR A 129 0.26 16.74 11.60
C THR A 129 -0.91 17.66 11.91
N LEU A 130 -0.65 18.96 12.02
CA LEU A 130 -1.70 19.96 12.27
C LEU A 130 -2.70 20.05 11.12
N THR A 131 -2.24 20.02 9.87
CA THR A 131 -3.13 19.99 8.70
C THR A 131 -4.05 18.77 8.74
N GLU A 132 -3.52 17.61 9.10
CA GLU A 132 -4.27 16.36 9.16
C GLU A 132 -5.24 16.32 10.36
N LEU A 133 -4.86 16.87 11.52
CA LEU A 133 -5.73 17.03 12.69
C LEU A 133 -6.95 17.90 12.37
N ASN A 134 -6.77 18.94 11.54
CA ASN A 134 -7.77 19.92 11.19
C ASN A 134 -8.64 19.55 9.98
N VAL A 135 -8.46 18.36 9.39
CA VAL A 135 -9.39 17.85 8.37
C VAL A 135 -10.79 17.70 9.01
N PRO A 136 -11.85 18.29 8.45
CA PRO A 136 -13.20 18.22 9.02
C PRO A 136 -13.73 16.77 9.05
N VAL A 137 -14.62 16.48 9.99
CA VAL A 137 -15.27 15.17 10.11
C VAL A 137 -16.07 14.81 8.85
N SER A 138 -16.68 15.78 8.19
CA SER A 138 -17.40 15.61 6.92
C SER A 138 -16.50 15.09 5.81
N GLU A 139 -15.24 15.53 5.79
CA GLU A 139 -14.23 15.02 4.85
C GLU A 139 -13.90 13.54 5.13
N ARG A 140 -13.77 13.15 6.40
CA ARG A 140 -13.54 11.76 6.79
C ARG A 140 -14.73 10.86 6.44
N ILE A 141 -15.95 11.35 6.60
CA ILE A 141 -17.16 10.65 6.15
C ILE A 141 -17.11 10.41 4.63
N ARG A 142 -16.71 11.42 3.84
CA ARG A 142 -16.58 11.26 2.38
C ARG A 142 -15.52 10.21 2.01
N GLN A 143 -14.36 10.21 2.67
CA GLN A 143 -13.32 9.22 2.46
C GLN A 143 -13.80 7.81 2.78
N LEU A 144 -14.52 7.63 3.90
CA LEU A 144 -15.10 6.34 4.30
C LEU A 144 -16.16 5.87 3.30
N ALA A 145 -17.07 6.75 2.88
CA ALA A 145 -18.12 6.43 1.91
C ALA A 145 -17.52 6.05 0.54
N ALA A 146 -16.56 6.83 0.04
CA ALA A 146 -15.86 6.53 -1.21
C ALA A 146 -15.10 5.20 -1.15
N SER A 147 -14.47 4.91 -0.02
CA SER A 147 -13.76 3.65 0.18
C SER A 147 -14.73 2.47 0.33
N LEU A 148 -15.86 2.64 0.98
CA LEU A 148 -16.90 1.62 1.06
C LEU A 148 -17.42 1.24 -0.33
N GLU A 149 -17.73 2.22 -1.18
CA GLU A 149 -18.17 2.01 -2.56
C GLU A 149 -17.10 1.25 -3.37
N ARG A 150 -15.84 1.67 -3.30
CA ARG A 150 -14.72 1.01 -3.99
C ARG A 150 -14.43 -0.39 -3.48
N CYS A 151 -14.74 -0.64 -2.21
CA CYS A 151 -14.52 -1.91 -1.55
C CYS A 151 -15.58 -2.97 -1.92
N GLN A 152 -16.82 -2.58 -2.16
CA GLN A 152 -17.94 -3.50 -2.42
C GLN A 152 -17.64 -4.62 -3.43
N PRO A 153 -17.03 -4.35 -4.61
CA PRO A 153 -16.76 -5.41 -5.58
C PRO A 153 -15.52 -6.27 -5.23
N LEU A 154 -14.58 -5.74 -4.43
CA LEU A 154 -13.28 -6.39 -4.21
C LEU A 154 -13.38 -7.77 -3.54
N PRO A 155 -14.18 -8.01 -2.49
CA PRO A 155 -14.24 -9.31 -1.81
C PRO A 155 -14.63 -10.48 -2.71
N SER A 156 -15.41 -10.23 -3.77
CA SER A 156 -15.79 -11.26 -4.74
C SER A 156 -14.74 -11.48 -5.82
N LEU A 157 -13.78 -10.55 -5.97
CA LEU A 157 -12.74 -10.57 -6.98
C LEU A 157 -11.40 -11.10 -6.43
N LEU A 158 -11.13 -10.92 -5.12
CA LEU A 158 -9.86 -11.29 -4.52
C LEU A 158 -9.68 -12.82 -4.50
N GLU A 159 -8.61 -13.27 -5.13
CA GLU A 159 -8.18 -14.67 -5.08
C GLU A 159 -7.52 -14.98 -3.72
N PRO A 160 -7.50 -16.25 -3.24
CA PRO A 160 -6.85 -16.62 -1.98
C PRO A 160 -5.37 -16.19 -1.92
N ARG A 161 -4.67 -16.29 -3.06
CA ARG A 161 -3.27 -15.84 -3.22
C ARG A 161 -3.22 -14.65 -4.17
N HIS A 162 -2.93 -13.47 -3.62
CA HIS A 162 -2.95 -12.24 -4.41
C HIS A 162 -2.01 -11.16 -3.88
N ILE A 163 -1.68 -10.23 -4.76
CA ILE A 163 -1.01 -8.98 -4.44
C ILE A 163 -2.04 -7.86 -4.48
N LEU A 164 -2.04 -7.02 -3.45
CA LEU A 164 -2.86 -5.83 -3.33
C LEU A 164 -1.96 -4.60 -3.21
N VAL A 165 -2.06 -3.68 -4.15
CA VAL A 165 -1.36 -2.39 -4.11
C VAL A 165 -2.37 -1.31 -3.77
N ASN A 166 -2.27 -0.71 -2.57
CA ASN A 166 -3.03 0.49 -2.27
C ASN A 166 -2.23 1.72 -2.70
N ILE A 167 -2.66 2.33 -3.80
CA ILE A 167 -1.99 3.47 -4.42
C ILE A 167 -1.93 4.67 -3.47
N ALA A 168 -3.02 4.97 -2.75
CA ALA A 168 -3.10 6.11 -1.83
C ALA A 168 -2.24 5.91 -0.56
N ASP A 169 -2.02 4.67 -0.15
CA ASP A 169 -1.18 4.29 1.00
C ASP A 169 0.29 4.08 0.63
N PHE A 170 0.61 4.01 -0.66
CA PHE A 170 1.95 3.69 -1.15
C PHE A 170 2.47 2.36 -0.61
N THR A 171 1.63 1.33 -0.53
CA THR A 171 1.97 -0.01 -0.06
C THR A 171 1.60 -1.08 -1.05
N LEU A 172 2.42 -2.13 -1.07
CA LEU A 172 2.12 -3.42 -1.67
C LEU A 172 2.04 -4.44 -0.54
N LYS A 173 0.96 -5.22 -0.50
CA LYS A 173 0.77 -6.35 0.40
C LYS A 173 0.52 -7.60 -0.42
N LEU A 174 1.14 -8.72 -0.06
CA LEU A 174 0.89 -10.03 -0.64
C LEU A 174 0.20 -10.89 0.41
N TYR A 175 -0.92 -11.45 0.04
CA TYR A 175 -1.72 -12.34 0.87
C TYR A 175 -1.76 -13.75 0.30
N GLU A 176 -1.80 -14.75 1.17
CA GLU A 176 -2.04 -16.15 0.87
C GLU A 176 -2.94 -16.75 1.94
N ASP A 177 -4.11 -17.24 1.52
CA ASP A 177 -5.16 -17.79 2.39
C ASP A 177 -5.56 -16.84 3.53
N GLY A 178 -5.62 -15.54 3.23
CA GLY A 178 -5.97 -14.49 4.18
C GLY A 178 -4.84 -14.02 5.09
N GLU A 179 -3.69 -14.67 5.04
CA GLU A 179 -2.52 -14.29 5.83
C GLU A 179 -1.59 -13.35 5.05
N LEU A 180 -1.12 -12.31 5.71
CA LEU A 180 -0.12 -11.39 5.14
C LEU A 180 1.25 -12.09 5.09
N ARG A 181 1.78 -12.30 3.88
CA ARG A 181 3.11 -12.92 3.65
C ARG A 181 4.20 -11.91 3.41
N LEU A 182 3.87 -10.81 2.73
CA LEU A 182 4.84 -9.77 2.38
C LEU A 182 4.17 -8.41 2.41
N SER A 183 4.87 -7.40 2.92
CA SER A 183 4.46 -6.00 2.86
C SER A 183 5.66 -5.11 2.58
N MET A 184 5.50 -4.15 1.67
CA MET A 184 6.57 -3.21 1.36
C MET A 184 6.05 -1.87 0.88
N PRO A 185 6.82 -0.79 1.10
CA PRO A 185 6.56 0.51 0.48
C PRO A 185 6.68 0.44 -1.05
N VAL A 186 5.84 1.24 -1.72
CA VAL A 186 5.93 1.45 -3.18
C VAL A 186 5.96 2.93 -3.53
N ILE A 187 6.46 3.23 -4.76
CA ILE A 187 6.39 4.53 -5.38
C ILE A 187 5.41 4.43 -6.54
N VAL A 188 4.43 5.32 -6.58
CA VAL A 188 3.36 5.37 -7.58
C VAL A 188 3.54 6.55 -8.54
N GLY A 189 2.67 6.68 -9.53
CA GLY A 189 2.70 7.75 -10.51
C GLY A 189 2.53 9.15 -9.91
N LYS A 190 3.11 10.13 -10.59
CA LYS A 190 2.90 11.56 -10.31
C LYS A 190 1.42 11.94 -10.52
N THR A 191 0.97 13.03 -9.91
CA THR A 191 -0.43 13.50 -10.01
C THR A 191 -0.91 13.70 -11.45
N TYR A 192 -0.03 14.09 -12.36
CA TYR A 192 -0.31 14.27 -13.79
C TYR A 192 0.04 13.05 -14.67
N ARG A 193 0.53 11.95 -14.06
CA ARG A 193 0.80 10.63 -14.66
C ARG A 193 0.40 9.55 -13.67
N GLN A 194 -0.88 9.52 -13.35
CA GLN A 194 -1.42 8.69 -12.28
C GLN A 194 -1.26 7.20 -12.57
N THR A 195 -1.03 6.41 -11.52
CA THR A 195 -1.19 4.96 -11.58
C THR A 195 -2.69 4.65 -11.71
N PRO A 196 -3.11 3.87 -12.73
CA PRO A 196 -4.51 3.46 -12.88
C PRO A 196 -4.93 2.43 -11.83
N VAL A 197 -6.25 2.33 -11.60
CA VAL A 197 -6.89 1.25 -10.84
C VAL A 197 -7.32 0.18 -11.84
N PHE A 198 -6.82 -1.04 -11.66
CA PHE A 198 -7.14 -2.18 -12.52
C PHE A 198 -6.66 -3.49 -11.89
N ASN A 199 -7.05 -4.61 -12.47
CA ASN A 199 -6.60 -5.93 -12.06
C ASN A 199 -5.74 -6.55 -13.16
N GLY A 200 -4.78 -7.37 -12.77
CA GLY A 200 -3.91 -8.09 -13.69
C GLY A 200 -3.39 -9.37 -13.06
N ARG A 201 -2.50 -10.06 -13.77
CA ARG A 201 -1.86 -11.28 -13.28
C ARG A 201 -0.38 -11.28 -13.65
N ILE A 202 0.51 -11.30 -12.65
CA ILE A 202 1.94 -11.44 -12.88
C ILE A 202 2.20 -12.90 -13.28
N SER A 203 2.75 -13.07 -14.48
CA SER A 203 3.07 -14.39 -15.06
C SER A 203 4.56 -14.60 -15.28
N SER A 204 5.36 -13.55 -15.28
CA SER A 204 6.80 -13.63 -15.46
C SER A 204 7.51 -12.43 -14.82
N LEU A 205 8.81 -12.61 -14.59
CA LEU A 205 9.70 -11.54 -14.24
C LEU A 205 10.91 -11.49 -15.18
N VAL A 206 11.56 -10.35 -15.25
CA VAL A 206 12.78 -10.15 -16.03
C VAL A 206 13.89 -9.71 -15.09
N LEU A 207 14.96 -10.48 -15.03
CA LEU A 207 16.21 -10.09 -14.38
C LEU A 207 17.06 -9.25 -15.32
N ASN A 208 17.76 -8.26 -14.77
CA ASN A 208 18.59 -7.32 -15.52
C ASN A 208 17.87 -6.77 -16.76
N PRO A 209 16.70 -6.12 -16.59
CA PRO A 209 15.90 -5.66 -17.70
C PRO A 209 16.60 -4.55 -18.50
N THR A 210 16.47 -4.56 -19.81
CA THR A 210 16.62 -3.34 -20.61
C THR A 210 15.40 -2.46 -20.41
N TRP A 211 15.56 -1.17 -20.48
CA TRP A 211 14.44 -0.23 -20.44
C TRP A 211 14.26 0.47 -21.78
N GLU A 212 13.25 0.04 -22.52
CA GLU A 212 12.76 0.81 -23.67
C GLU A 212 12.05 2.05 -23.14
N VAL A 213 12.63 3.21 -23.42
CA VAL A 213 12.10 4.46 -22.88
C VAL A 213 10.85 4.87 -23.65
N PRO A 214 9.68 4.96 -22.99
CA PRO A 214 8.47 5.43 -23.65
C PRO A 214 8.65 6.82 -24.28
N HIS A 215 8.10 7.05 -25.48
CA HIS A 215 8.25 8.30 -26.21
C HIS A 215 7.90 9.53 -25.36
N SER A 216 6.85 9.45 -24.53
CA SER A 216 6.45 10.54 -23.64
C SER A 216 7.50 10.86 -22.57
N ILE A 217 8.24 9.85 -22.09
CA ILE A 217 9.35 10.05 -21.13
C ILE A 217 10.59 10.56 -21.87
N ALA A 218 10.91 9.98 -23.01
CA ALA A 218 12.04 10.40 -23.85
C ALA A 218 11.96 11.90 -24.16
N THR A 219 10.78 12.37 -24.58
CA THR A 219 10.57 13.73 -25.05
C THR A 219 10.32 14.73 -23.93
N LYS A 220 9.54 14.37 -22.89
CA LYS A 220 9.14 15.31 -21.82
C LYS A 220 10.11 15.33 -20.65
N ASP A 221 10.78 14.20 -20.35
CA ASP A 221 11.64 14.09 -19.16
C ASP A 221 13.12 14.01 -19.51
N LEU A 222 13.51 13.28 -20.59
CA LEU A 222 14.93 13.09 -20.94
C LEU A 222 15.45 14.15 -21.90
N LEU A 223 14.72 14.50 -22.95
CA LEU A 223 15.18 15.49 -23.94
C LEU A 223 15.60 16.83 -23.29
N PRO A 224 14.90 17.41 -22.31
CA PRO A 224 15.37 18.61 -21.62
C PRO A 224 16.70 18.42 -20.89
N LYS A 225 16.96 17.23 -20.33
CA LYS A 225 18.22 16.88 -19.67
C LYS A 225 19.35 16.71 -20.68
N ILE A 226 19.07 16.04 -21.79
CA ILE A 226 20.03 15.82 -22.88
C ILE A 226 20.45 17.16 -23.49
N LYS A 227 19.50 18.07 -23.72
CA LYS A 227 19.81 19.44 -24.22
C LYS A 227 20.73 20.22 -23.30
N LYS A 228 20.55 20.08 -21.98
CA LYS A 228 21.42 20.71 -20.98
C LYS A 228 22.80 20.05 -20.87
N ASN A 229 22.85 18.73 -21.03
CA ASN A 229 24.06 17.94 -20.91
C ASN A 229 24.02 16.77 -21.91
N PRO A 230 24.60 16.91 -23.12
CA PRO A 230 24.66 15.83 -24.11
C PRO A 230 25.32 14.53 -23.60
N GLY A 231 26.22 14.65 -22.61
CA GLY A 231 26.86 13.49 -21.96
C GLY A 231 25.91 12.68 -21.05
N TYR A 232 24.70 13.17 -20.84
CA TYR A 232 23.68 12.50 -19.98
C TYR A 232 23.38 11.07 -20.45
N LEU A 233 23.23 10.87 -21.76
CA LEU A 233 22.92 9.55 -22.35
C LEU A 233 24.01 8.52 -22.03
N ARG A 234 25.28 8.88 -22.27
CA ARG A 234 26.42 8.01 -21.99
C ARG A 234 26.55 7.69 -20.50
N LYS A 235 26.42 8.73 -19.65
CA LYS A 235 26.48 8.55 -18.19
C LYS A 235 25.37 7.63 -17.64
N SER A 236 24.22 7.61 -18.33
CA SER A 236 23.05 6.81 -17.94
C SER A 236 22.95 5.49 -18.72
N ASP A 237 23.96 5.14 -19.49
CA ASP A 237 23.99 3.94 -20.35
C ASP A 237 22.75 3.83 -21.26
N ILE A 238 22.37 4.96 -21.87
CA ILE A 238 21.23 5.05 -22.78
C ILE A 238 21.76 5.11 -24.22
N ARG A 239 21.39 4.11 -25.01
CA ARG A 239 21.67 4.01 -26.45
C ARG A 239 20.56 4.65 -27.25
N VAL A 240 20.93 5.15 -28.43
CA VAL A 240 20.03 5.86 -29.36
C VAL A 240 19.88 5.04 -30.64
N PHE A 241 18.64 4.84 -31.06
CA PHE A 241 18.32 4.10 -32.28
C PHE A 241 17.47 4.96 -33.20
N LEU A 242 17.75 4.87 -34.51
CA LEU A 242 16.90 5.40 -35.56
C LEU A 242 16.01 4.27 -36.07
N GLY A 243 14.68 4.50 -36.07
CA GLY A 243 13.70 3.47 -36.45
C GLY A 243 13.34 2.53 -35.31
N TRP A 244 12.33 1.66 -35.55
CA TRP A 244 11.72 0.82 -34.51
C TRP A 244 12.08 -0.62 -34.80
N ASN A 245 12.18 -1.47 -35.06
CA ASN A 245 12.47 -2.89 -34.96
C ASN A 245 13.20 -3.46 -36.21
N PRO A 246 14.49 -3.79 -36.13
CA PRO A 246 15.37 -3.67 -34.97
C PRO A 246 15.92 -2.25 -34.73
N GLY A 247 15.81 -1.34 -35.70
CA GLY A 247 16.39 0.00 -35.66
C GLY A 247 17.92 0.00 -35.79
N THR A 248 18.49 1.09 -36.30
CA THR A 248 19.95 1.26 -36.43
C THR A 248 20.45 2.05 -35.23
N GLU A 249 21.39 1.47 -34.46
CA GLU A 249 22.05 2.22 -33.38
C GLU A 249 22.89 3.34 -33.98
N ILE A 250 22.81 4.55 -33.40
CA ILE A 250 23.54 5.72 -33.86
C ILE A 250 24.33 6.33 -32.71
N ASP A 251 25.45 6.99 -33.05
CA ASP A 251 26.20 7.75 -32.05
C ASP A 251 25.41 8.99 -31.63
N SER A 252 25.11 9.06 -30.35
CA SER A 252 24.41 10.19 -29.72
C SER A 252 25.16 11.51 -29.84
N ALA A 253 26.49 11.48 -30.04
CA ALA A 253 27.30 12.68 -30.20
C ALA A 253 27.07 13.37 -31.55
N GLY A 254 26.64 12.62 -32.59
CA GLY A 254 26.30 13.16 -33.91
C GLY A 254 24.89 13.74 -34.02
N VAL A 255 24.08 13.71 -32.95
CA VAL A 255 22.70 14.19 -32.97
C VAL A 255 22.61 15.63 -32.50
N ASP A 256 22.01 16.50 -33.32
CA ASP A 256 21.65 17.86 -32.87
C ASP A 256 20.40 17.83 -32.00
N TRP A 257 20.61 17.58 -30.69
CA TRP A 257 19.54 17.52 -29.67
C TRP A 257 18.81 18.86 -29.52
N THR A 258 19.44 19.98 -29.84
CA THR A 258 18.86 21.31 -29.64
C THR A 258 17.70 21.60 -30.61
N SER A 259 17.75 21.05 -31.82
CA SER A 259 16.72 21.18 -32.86
C SER A 259 15.49 20.31 -32.63
N LEU A 260 15.57 19.33 -31.73
CA LEU A 260 14.49 18.36 -31.49
C LEU A 260 13.39 18.95 -30.59
N SER A 261 12.18 18.48 -30.79
CA SER A 261 11.01 18.80 -29.97
C SER A 261 10.16 17.53 -29.72
N PRO A 262 9.21 17.55 -28.79
CA PRO A 262 8.33 16.40 -28.59
C PRO A 262 7.60 15.92 -29.85
N SER A 263 7.26 16.82 -30.76
CA SER A 263 6.63 16.51 -32.05
C SER A 263 7.61 16.08 -33.15
N ARG A 264 8.90 16.36 -32.98
CA ARG A 264 9.99 16.00 -33.90
C ARG A 264 11.09 15.25 -33.16
N PHE A 265 10.79 14.02 -32.77
CA PHE A 265 11.70 13.13 -32.05
C PHE A 265 11.67 11.74 -32.70
N PRO A 266 12.51 11.48 -33.71
CA PRO A 266 12.47 10.23 -34.47
C PRO A 266 13.23 9.08 -33.82
N TYR A 267 13.82 9.33 -32.65
CA TYR A 267 14.71 8.38 -31.99
C TYR A 267 14.00 7.50 -30.99
N ARG A 268 14.41 6.24 -30.89
CA ARG A 268 14.14 5.33 -29.80
C ARG A 268 15.31 5.34 -28.83
N LEU A 269 15.04 5.46 -27.56
CA LEU A 269 16.03 5.40 -26.49
C LEU A 269 15.89 4.10 -25.72
N ARG A 270 17.00 3.38 -25.53
CA ARG A 270 17.05 2.16 -24.72
C ARG A 270 18.16 2.28 -23.68
N GLN A 271 17.81 2.06 -22.41
CA GLN A 271 18.78 1.96 -21.34
C GLN A 271 19.18 0.50 -21.16
N GLU A 272 20.48 0.24 -21.13
CA GLU A 272 21.03 -1.09 -20.95
C GLU A 272 20.91 -1.57 -19.49
N PRO A 273 21.00 -2.90 -19.22
CA PRO A 273 21.04 -3.42 -17.87
C PRO A 273 22.21 -2.83 -17.07
N GLY A 274 21.99 -2.60 -15.79
CA GLY A 274 23.07 -2.05 -14.96
C GLY A 274 22.56 -1.44 -13.65
N PRO A 275 23.45 -1.03 -12.75
CA PRO A 275 23.08 -0.44 -11.46
C PRO A 275 22.35 0.90 -11.60
N ALA A 276 22.55 1.61 -12.72
CA ALA A 276 21.88 2.88 -13.03
C ALA A 276 20.57 2.74 -13.80
N ASN A 277 20.18 1.51 -14.19
CA ASN A 277 18.95 1.28 -14.95
C ASN A 277 17.73 1.74 -14.16
N ALA A 278 16.85 2.52 -14.78
CA ALA A 278 15.66 3.07 -14.13
C ALA A 278 14.68 1.99 -13.62
N LEU A 279 14.72 0.79 -14.22
CA LEU A 279 13.91 -0.37 -13.79
C LEU A 279 14.63 -1.21 -12.71
N GLY A 280 15.84 -0.83 -12.29
CA GLY A 280 16.65 -1.61 -11.37
C GLY A 280 17.04 -2.98 -11.92
N ARG A 281 17.02 -4.00 -11.06
CA ARG A 281 17.47 -5.36 -11.38
C ARG A 281 16.36 -6.34 -11.69
N VAL A 282 15.10 -6.01 -11.34
CA VAL A 282 13.95 -6.92 -11.52
C VAL A 282 12.73 -6.13 -12.00
N LYS A 283 12.05 -6.68 -13.01
CA LYS A 283 10.78 -6.19 -13.53
C LYS A 283 9.78 -7.34 -13.54
N PHE A 284 8.57 -7.11 -13.00
CA PHE A 284 7.47 -8.07 -12.96
C PHE A 284 6.45 -7.70 -14.01
N LEU A 285 6.12 -8.66 -14.88
CA LEU A 285 5.28 -8.43 -16.05
C LEU A 285 3.88 -8.99 -15.83
N PHE A 286 2.89 -8.18 -16.13
CA PHE A 286 1.50 -8.57 -16.24
C PHE A 286 0.81 -7.79 -17.37
N PRO A 287 0.21 -8.49 -18.34
CA PRO A 287 -0.46 -7.85 -19.47
C PRO A 287 -1.59 -6.95 -18.99
N ASN A 288 -1.62 -5.70 -19.46
CA ASN A 288 -2.69 -4.74 -19.18
C ASN A 288 -2.68 -3.62 -20.24
N PRO A 289 -3.81 -2.89 -20.44
CA PRO A 289 -3.93 -1.84 -21.47
C PRO A 289 -3.20 -0.53 -21.12
N TYR A 290 -2.58 -0.43 -19.94
CA TYR A 290 -1.93 0.78 -19.45
C TYR A 290 -0.40 0.74 -19.53
N ASP A 291 0.19 -0.38 -19.99
CA ASP A 291 1.65 -0.62 -19.98
C ASP A 291 2.29 -0.42 -18.58
N VAL A 292 1.52 -0.70 -17.52
CA VAL A 292 2.00 -0.62 -16.13
C VAL A 292 2.62 -1.94 -15.72
N TYR A 293 3.72 -1.88 -14.99
CA TYR A 293 4.40 -3.03 -14.39
C TYR A 293 4.98 -2.68 -13.03
N LEU A 294 5.31 -3.70 -12.25
CA LEU A 294 6.07 -3.53 -11.00
C LEU A 294 7.56 -3.68 -11.31
N HIS A 295 8.42 -2.88 -10.67
CA HIS A 295 9.84 -2.95 -10.92
C HIS A 295 10.70 -2.43 -9.77
N ASP A 296 11.94 -2.79 -9.81
CA ASP A 296 13.00 -2.26 -8.96
C ASP A 296 13.37 -0.81 -9.35
N THR A 297 14.22 -0.16 -8.56
CA THR A 297 14.72 1.19 -8.83
C THR A 297 16.05 1.44 -8.12
N PRO A 298 17.00 2.18 -8.72
CA PRO A 298 18.20 2.64 -8.03
C PRO A 298 17.92 3.79 -7.05
N SER A 299 16.80 4.49 -7.17
CA SER A 299 16.43 5.68 -6.35
C SER A 299 15.82 5.26 -5.01
N ARG A 300 16.59 4.59 -4.16
CA ARG A 300 16.13 4.02 -2.89
C ARG A 300 15.74 5.06 -1.86
N GLU A 301 16.36 6.22 -1.88
CA GLU A 301 16.11 7.36 -0.99
C GLU A 301 14.68 7.90 -1.08
N LEU A 302 14.02 7.66 -2.20
CA LEU A 302 12.64 8.12 -2.41
C LEU A 302 11.61 7.34 -1.58
N PHE A 303 11.93 6.14 -1.11
CA PHE A 303 11.05 5.38 -0.22
C PHE A 303 10.94 5.99 1.19
N GLN A 304 11.88 6.84 1.57
CA GLN A 304 11.87 7.56 2.86
C GLN A 304 10.98 8.80 2.84
N LYS A 305 10.38 9.15 1.69
CA LYS A 305 9.48 10.31 1.57
C LYS A 305 8.05 9.92 1.99
N ASP A 306 7.35 10.83 2.66
CA ASP A 306 5.95 10.65 3.05
C ASP A 306 5.04 10.49 1.82
N ALA A 307 5.18 11.38 0.84
CA ALA A 307 4.47 11.28 -0.43
C ALA A 307 5.39 10.62 -1.47
N ARG A 308 5.00 9.47 -1.99
CA ARG A 308 5.80 8.68 -2.93
C ARG A 308 5.23 8.68 -4.34
N THR A 309 4.87 9.87 -4.85
CA THR A 309 4.30 10.10 -6.19
C THR A 309 5.39 10.54 -7.18
N PHE A 310 6.33 9.64 -7.54
CA PHE A 310 7.50 10.00 -8.36
C PHE A 310 7.59 9.28 -9.69
N SER A 311 6.83 8.21 -9.93
CA SER A 311 6.90 7.44 -11.17
C SER A 311 6.11 8.08 -12.33
N SER A 312 6.17 7.47 -13.48
CA SER A 312 5.35 7.84 -14.64
C SER A 312 4.14 6.92 -14.84
N GLY A 313 3.65 6.29 -13.74
CA GLY A 313 2.51 5.39 -13.72
C GLY A 313 2.84 3.98 -13.23
N CYS A 314 4.04 3.45 -13.53
CA CYS A 314 4.50 2.16 -13.01
C CYS A 314 4.76 2.19 -11.51
N ILE A 315 4.82 1.03 -10.89
CA ILE A 315 5.02 0.86 -9.44
C ILE A 315 6.46 0.45 -9.17
N ARG A 316 7.21 1.28 -8.41
CA ARG A 316 8.54 0.91 -7.92
C ARG A 316 8.43 0.25 -6.56
N LEU A 317 9.16 -0.84 -6.37
CA LEU A 317 9.14 -1.67 -5.17
C LEU A 317 10.33 -1.37 -4.27
N ALA A 318 10.11 -1.31 -2.95
CA ALA A 318 11.18 -1.18 -2.00
C ALA A 318 12.01 -2.47 -1.87
N ASN A 319 11.38 -3.63 -1.87
CA ASN A 319 12.01 -4.94 -1.69
C ASN A 319 11.67 -5.90 -2.85
N PRO A 320 12.07 -5.58 -4.10
CA PRO A 320 11.69 -6.40 -5.26
C PRO A 320 12.27 -7.80 -5.24
N LEU A 321 13.45 -8.02 -4.63
CA LEU A 321 14.08 -9.34 -4.55
C LEU A 321 13.31 -10.28 -3.61
N GLU A 322 12.78 -9.78 -2.49
CA GLU A 322 11.93 -10.56 -1.60
C GLU A 322 10.67 -11.05 -2.33
N LEU A 323 10.03 -10.18 -3.12
CA LEU A 323 8.90 -10.57 -3.94
C LEU A 323 9.30 -11.61 -5.00
N ALA A 324 10.46 -11.43 -5.65
CA ALA A 324 10.95 -12.37 -6.66
C ALA A 324 11.24 -13.76 -6.06
N VAL A 325 11.92 -13.82 -4.92
CA VAL A 325 12.18 -15.07 -4.19
C VAL A 325 10.87 -15.78 -3.83
N TYR A 326 9.90 -15.04 -3.28
CA TYR A 326 8.59 -15.61 -2.95
C TYR A 326 7.87 -16.19 -4.17
N LEU A 327 7.89 -15.48 -5.31
CA LEU A 327 7.22 -15.93 -6.53
C LEU A 327 7.94 -17.10 -7.23
N LEU A 328 9.22 -17.29 -6.95
CA LEU A 328 10.07 -18.34 -7.54
C LEU A 328 10.45 -19.44 -6.55
N GLN A 329 9.84 -19.50 -5.35
CA GLN A 329 10.25 -20.40 -4.25
C GLN A 329 10.39 -21.87 -4.66
N ASP A 330 9.59 -22.34 -5.63
CA ASP A 330 9.60 -23.72 -6.14
C ASP A 330 10.50 -23.90 -7.36
N THR A 331 11.44 -22.98 -7.59
CA THR A 331 12.38 -23.03 -8.74
C THR A 331 13.83 -22.97 -8.25
N PRO A 332 14.81 -23.29 -9.10
CA PRO A 332 16.23 -23.11 -8.77
C PRO A 332 16.62 -21.65 -8.40
N LEU A 333 15.79 -20.65 -8.74
CA LEU A 333 15.99 -19.23 -8.42
C LEU A 333 15.22 -18.80 -7.17
N GLY A 334 14.61 -19.71 -6.45
CA GLY A 334 13.75 -19.45 -5.27
C GLY A 334 14.52 -19.11 -3.99
N SER A 335 15.84 -18.87 -4.05
CA SER A 335 16.59 -18.37 -2.91
C SER A 335 17.24 -17.01 -3.21
N MET A 336 17.53 -16.23 -2.18
CA MET A 336 18.18 -14.93 -2.33
C MET A 336 19.58 -15.07 -2.95
N GLU A 337 20.31 -16.10 -2.58
CA GLU A 337 21.64 -16.41 -3.09
C GLU A 337 21.62 -16.71 -4.59
N ALA A 338 20.75 -17.63 -5.02
CA ALA A 338 20.61 -18.02 -6.43
C ALA A 338 20.15 -16.83 -7.29
N LEU A 339 19.16 -16.07 -6.81
CA LEU A 339 18.65 -14.89 -7.51
C LEU A 339 19.74 -13.80 -7.63
N THR A 340 20.50 -13.54 -6.57
CA THR A 340 21.59 -12.56 -6.57
C THR A 340 22.71 -12.98 -7.51
N ALA A 341 23.07 -14.28 -7.53
CA ALA A 341 24.06 -14.83 -8.47
C ALA A 341 23.61 -14.67 -9.93
N ALA A 342 22.33 -14.94 -10.23
CA ALA A 342 21.78 -14.74 -11.56
C ALA A 342 21.81 -13.27 -12.00
N ILE A 343 21.51 -12.34 -11.07
CA ILE A 343 21.59 -10.89 -11.30
C ILE A 343 23.05 -10.45 -11.56
N ALA A 344 24.01 -10.98 -10.83
CA ALA A 344 25.43 -10.66 -10.99
C ALA A 344 26.00 -11.08 -12.36
N GLY A 345 25.36 -12.04 -13.04
CA GLY A 345 25.70 -12.43 -14.41
C GLY A 345 25.35 -11.39 -15.48
N GLU A 346 24.69 -10.29 -15.11
CA GLU A 346 24.31 -9.13 -15.96
C GLU A 346 23.51 -9.45 -17.22
N LYS A 347 23.12 -10.70 -17.44
CA LYS A 347 22.32 -11.12 -18.60
C LYS A 347 20.84 -10.80 -18.34
N THR A 348 20.19 -10.21 -19.33
CA THR A 348 18.73 -10.08 -19.34
C THR A 348 18.12 -11.48 -19.48
N GLN A 349 17.27 -11.86 -18.52
CA GLN A 349 16.61 -13.17 -18.48
C GLN A 349 15.13 -12.99 -18.19
N SER A 350 14.27 -13.52 -19.04
CA SER A 350 12.83 -13.62 -18.77
C SER A 350 12.54 -14.97 -18.12
N ILE A 351 11.93 -14.94 -16.95
CA ILE A 351 11.68 -16.11 -16.09
C ILE A 351 10.17 -16.23 -15.89
N PRO A 352 9.55 -17.32 -16.34
CA PRO A 352 8.15 -17.57 -16.06
C PRO A 352 7.96 -17.85 -14.57
N ILE A 353 6.85 -17.36 -14.01
CA ILE A 353 6.45 -17.68 -12.63
C ILE A 353 5.64 -18.97 -12.66
N PRO A 354 6.03 -20.01 -11.92
CA PRO A 354 5.35 -21.32 -11.95
C PRO A 354 3.85 -21.22 -11.64
N SER A 355 3.51 -20.38 -10.67
CA SER A 355 2.14 -20.11 -10.27
C SER A 355 1.85 -18.60 -10.41
N PRO A 356 1.27 -18.16 -11.54
CA PRO A 356 0.91 -16.76 -11.76
C PRO A 356 0.02 -16.21 -10.66
N ILE A 357 0.28 -14.97 -10.22
CA ILE A 357 -0.42 -14.36 -9.08
C ILE A 357 -1.27 -13.16 -9.52
N ALA A 358 -2.49 -13.09 -9.00
CA ALA A 358 -3.37 -11.95 -9.23
C ALA A 358 -2.80 -10.68 -8.57
N VAL A 359 -2.93 -9.55 -9.25
CA VAL A 359 -2.55 -8.21 -8.77
C VAL A 359 -3.73 -7.28 -8.87
N TYR A 360 -4.05 -6.63 -7.76
CA TYR A 360 -5.12 -5.64 -7.66
C TYR A 360 -4.51 -4.28 -7.35
N MET A 361 -4.67 -3.33 -8.25
CA MET A 361 -4.35 -1.93 -8.04
C MET A 361 -5.57 -1.23 -7.48
N ALA A 362 -5.57 -0.94 -6.19
CA ALA A 362 -6.67 -0.29 -5.48
C ALA A 362 -6.32 1.16 -5.11
N TYR A 363 -7.34 1.98 -4.89
CA TYR A 363 -7.20 3.35 -4.44
C TYR A 363 -8.14 3.59 -3.25
N MET A 364 -7.65 3.30 -2.04
CA MET A 364 -8.39 3.42 -0.79
C MET A 364 -7.81 4.53 0.05
N THR A 365 -8.59 5.57 0.30
CA THR A 365 -8.22 6.71 1.14
C THR A 365 -8.66 6.52 2.59
N ALA A 366 -9.52 5.53 2.87
CA ALA A 366 -9.85 5.06 4.20
C ALA A 366 -10.06 3.54 4.20
N TRP A 367 -9.75 2.88 5.31
CA TRP A 367 -10.10 1.46 5.57
C TRP A 367 -10.07 1.19 7.07
N VAL A 368 -10.47 0.00 7.47
CA VAL A 368 -10.45 -0.45 8.86
C VAL A 368 -9.58 -1.69 8.95
N ASP A 369 -8.60 -1.67 9.84
CA ASP A 369 -7.75 -2.81 10.11
C ASP A 369 -8.48 -3.90 10.93
N ARG A 370 -7.87 -5.08 11.08
CA ARG A 370 -8.47 -6.21 11.82
C ARG A 370 -8.75 -5.90 13.29
N ASP A 371 -7.98 -5.01 13.91
CA ASP A 371 -8.16 -4.54 15.27
C ASP A 371 -9.25 -3.46 15.42
N GLY A 372 -9.88 -3.05 14.33
CA GLY A 372 -10.91 -2.03 14.29
C GLY A 372 -10.38 -0.61 14.13
N THR A 373 -9.08 -0.42 13.99
CA THR A 373 -8.47 0.91 13.78
C THR A 373 -8.82 1.47 12.41
N VAL A 374 -9.40 2.68 12.38
CA VAL A 374 -9.73 3.38 11.14
C VAL A 374 -8.49 4.09 10.61
N GLN A 375 -8.09 3.73 9.42
CA GLN A 375 -6.97 4.31 8.70
C GLN A 375 -7.44 5.38 7.71
N PHE A 376 -6.67 6.45 7.54
CA PHE A 376 -6.90 7.49 6.53
C PHE A 376 -5.63 7.79 5.77
N ARG A 377 -5.78 8.10 4.48
CA ARG A 377 -4.68 8.58 3.62
C ARG A 377 -5.16 9.78 2.82
N ARG A 378 -4.21 10.61 2.42
CA ARG A 378 -4.50 11.74 1.53
C ARG A 378 -5.02 11.26 0.19
N ASP A 379 -6.02 11.93 -0.35
CA ASP A 379 -6.47 11.73 -1.72
C ASP A 379 -5.48 12.38 -2.70
N ILE A 380 -4.38 11.66 -2.98
CA ILE A 380 -3.26 12.17 -3.79
C ILE A 380 -3.61 12.43 -5.25
N TYR A 381 -4.73 11.88 -5.73
CA TYR A 381 -5.17 12.00 -7.12
C TYR A 381 -6.52 12.68 -7.28
N ASN A 382 -7.09 13.21 -6.20
CA ASN A 382 -8.42 13.85 -6.15
C ASN A 382 -9.52 12.95 -6.74
N ARG A 383 -9.56 11.68 -6.28
CA ARG A 383 -10.53 10.67 -6.75
C ARG A 383 -11.70 10.47 -5.79
N ASP A 384 -11.64 11.02 -4.60
CA ASP A 384 -12.77 11.01 -3.68
C ASP A 384 -13.84 12.01 -4.19
N PRO A 385 -15.15 11.70 -4.05
CA PRO A 385 -16.19 12.57 -4.54
C PRO A 385 -16.07 13.99 -3.97
N ALA A 386 -16.33 15.00 -4.79
CA ALA A 386 -16.37 16.37 -4.29
C ALA A 386 -17.50 16.55 -3.23
N PRO A 387 -17.41 17.54 -2.30
CA PRO A 387 -18.51 17.86 -1.42
C PRO A 387 -19.77 18.12 -2.23
N GLN A 388 -20.89 17.49 -1.86
CA GLN A 388 -22.18 17.89 -2.39
C GLN A 388 -22.45 19.31 -1.87
N GLN A 389 -22.67 20.26 -2.79
CA GLN A 389 -22.99 21.65 -2.48
C GLN A 389 -24.39 21.75 -1.86
#